data_3f266c351c02487667fa42ddf0483a18
#
_entry.id   3f266c351c02487667fa42ddf0483a18
#
_cell.length_a   1.000
_cell.length_b   1.000
_cell.length_c   1.000
_cell.angle_alpha   90.00
_cell.angle_beta   90.00
_cell.angle_gamma   90.00
#
_symmetry.space_group_name_H-M   'P 1'
#
loop_
_entity.id
_entity.type
_entity.pdbx_description
1 polymer ?
#
loop_
_entity_poly.entity_id
_entity_poly.type
_entity_poly.pdbx_seq_one_letter_code
_entity_poly.pdbx_strand_id
1 'polypeptide(L)'
;MLTKKIAAILLFIVAVGSLSFIAPVNAAEQKSILVSAAVSLKNVLEQCQKCFEEKNPDVKIKFNFGGSGMLLNQIKSGAPIDLFISADIRDFEKIDAPDTASATSEKPSTKIIAEGYPKPFAGNELVFIVPKNSEAGPLAFEDLRMDALKKIAIGNPKTVPAGRYADEAIRSGRYEALREKLVLCENVRQVLDYVIRGEVDGGFVYRTDATQAAAGEIRQAFAVSPEMHAPIVYGVGRLTAANNPELVERFIAFMAGPECREILTAAGFLLPKQ
;
A
#
# COMPACT_ATOMS: atom_id res chain seq x y z
N MET A 1 95.14 -28.52 -13.76
CA MET A 1 95.15 -27.85 -12.44
C MET A 1 93.73 -27.58 -12.00
N LEU A 2 93.46 -28.18 -10.95
CA LEU A 2 92.46 -27.95 -9.90
C LEU A 2 90.98 -27.83 -10.26
N THR A 3 90.38 -28.96 -10.18
CA THR A 3 88.98 -29.26 -10.04
C THR A 3 88.41 -28.80 -8.69
N LYS A 4 87.31 -28.18 -8.68
CA LYS A 4 86.42 -28.15 -7.49
C LYS A 4 85.03 -28.57 -7.86
N LYS A 5 84.68 -29.75 -7.38
CA LYS A 5 83.33 -30.30 -7.34
C LYS A 5 82.50 -29.48 -6.33
N ILE A 6 81.39 -29.01 -6.69
CA ILE A 6 80.35 -28.50 -5.77
C ILE A 6 79.12 -29.38 -5.96
N ALA A 7 78.77 -30.10 -4.89
CA ALA A 7 77.56 -30.91 -4.80
C ALA A 7 76.34 -30.04 -4.70
N ALA A 8 75.39 -30.26 -5.59
CA ALA A 8 74.07 -29.65 -5.51
C ALA A 8 73.17 -30.49 -4.58
N ILE A 9 72.79 -29.94 -3.44
CA ILE A 9 71.75 -30.51 -2.57
C ILE A 9 70.44 -30.09 -3.12
N LEU A 10 69.67 -31.03 -3.68
CA LEU A 10 68.26 -30.80 -4.06
C LEU A 10 67.42 -30.83 -2.80
N LEU A 11 66.95 -29.68 -2.40
CA LEU A 11 65.91 -29.51 -1.35
C LEU A 11 64.56 -29.69 -1.98
N PHE A 12 63.91 -30.83 -1.76
CA PHE A 12 62.54 -31.10 -2.18
C PHE A 12 61.62 -30.50 -1.18
N ILE A 13 61.11 -29.31 -1.47
CA ILE A 13 60.03 -28.69 -0.69
C ILE A 13 58.66 -29.28 -1.14
N VAL A 14 58.14 -30.20 -0.34
CA VAL A 14 56.75 -30.68 -0.48
C VAL A 14 55.82 -29.60 -0.02
N ALA A 15 55.31 -28.83 -0.96
CA ALA A 15 54.19 -27.89 -0.70
C ALA A 15 52.91 -28.71 -0.56
N VAL A 16 52.53 -29.01 0.68
CA VAL A 16 51.16 -29.50 0.97
C VAL A 16 50.20 -28.37 0.76
N GLY A 17 49.69 -28.27 -0.46
CA GLY A 17 48.60 -27.36 -0.80
C GLY A 17 47.32 -27.81 -0.08
N SER A 18 46.98 -27.12 1.00
CA SER A 18 45.66 -27.23 1.62
C SER A 18 44.62 -26.72 0.62
N LEU A 19 44.04 -27.60 -0.19
CA LEU A 19 42.84 -27.32 -0.97
C LEU A 19 41.71 -27.10 0.03
N SER A 20 41.48 -25.85 0.44
CA SER A 20 40.26 -25.47 1.12
C SER A 20 39.12 -25.70 0.13
N PHE A 21 38.40 -26.79 0.28
CA PHE A 21 37.13 -27.02 -0.38
C PHE A 21 36.16 -25.96 0.16
N ILE A 22 36.07 -24.81 -0.52
CA ILE A 22 34.97 -23.88 -0.34
C ILE A 22 33.76 -24.61 -0.94
N ALA A 23 32.98 -25.29 -0.09
CA ALA A 23 31.69 -25.80 -0.48
C ALA A 23 30.90 -24.60 -1.03
N PRO A 24 30.25 -24.72 -2.21
CA PRO A 24 29.38 -23.68 -2.67
C PRO A 24 28.32 -23.45 -1.57
N VAL A 25 28.35 -22.28 -0.96
CA VAL A 25 27.21 -21.82 -0.18
C VAL A 25 26.05 -21.76 -1.18
N ASN A 26 25.22 -22.79 -1.15
CA ASN A 26 23.99 -22.83 -1.91
C ASN A 26 23.17 -21.64 -1.37
N ALA A 27 23.30 -20.49 -2.01
CA ALA A 27 22.44 -19.37 -1.72
C ALA A 27 21.02 -19.87 -2.00
N ALA A 28 20.31 -20.23 -0.95
CA ALA A 28 18.93 -20.65 -1.06
C ALA A 28 18.22 -19.56 -1.88
N GLU A 29 17.59 -19.96 -2.97
CA GLU A 29 16.90 -19.03 -3.87
C GLU A 29 15.91 -18.21 -3.04
N GLN A 30 16.16 -16.91 -2.92
CA GLN A 30 15.38 -16.03 -2.07
C GLN A 30 13.97 -15.96 -2.61
N LYS A 31 13.01 -16.52 -1.88
CA LYS A 31 11.60 -16.50 -2.23
C LYS A 31 11.07 -15.07 -2.11
N SER A 32 10.33 -14.61 -3.09
CA SER A 32 9.73 -13.28 -3.02
C SER A 32 8.30 -13.27 -3.50
N ILE A 33 7.52 -12.32 -2.97
CA ILE A 33 6.18 -11.97 -3.47
C ILE A 33 6.11 -10.48 -3.77
N LEU A 34 5.28 -10.11 -4.75
CA LEU A 34 5.00 -8.74 -5.12
C LEU A 34 3.57 -8.37 -4.65
N VAL A 35 3.50 -7.38 -3.76
CA VAL A 35 2.27 -6.90 -3.15
C VAL A 35 1.92 -5.53 -3.70
N SER A 36 0.79 -5.40 -4.39
CA SER A 36 0.21 -4.11 -4.74
C SER A 36 -0.71 -3.64 -3.62
N ALA A 37 -0.42 -2.51 -2.99
CA ALA A 37 -1.15 -2.05 -1.82
C ALA A 37 -1.49 -0.56 -1.87
N ALA A 38 -2.66 -0.22 -1.33
CA ALA A 38 -3.07 1.18 -1.15
C ALA A 38 -1.99 1.95 -0.37
N VAL A 39 -1.60 3.13 -0.88
CA VAL A 39 -0.49 3.92 -0.31
C VAL A 39 -0.74 4.39 1.12
N SER A 40 -2.00 4.49 1.56
CA SER A 40 -2.37 4.80 2.95
C SER A 40 -1.87 3.73 3.95
N LEU A 41 -1.61 2.50 3.48
CA LEU A 41 -1.07 1.41 4.29
C LEU A 41 0.46 1.35 4.32
N LYS A 42 1.16 2.20 3.54
CA LYS A 42 2.60 2.08 3.33
C LYS A 42 3.37 1.90 4.64
N ASN A 43 3.24 2.84 5.56
CA ASN A 43 4.04 2.86 6.79
C ASN A 43 3.82 1.62 7.66
N VAL A 44 2.58 1.13 7.78
CA VAL A 44 2.25 -0.06 8.58
C VAL A 44 2.68 -1.35 7.89
N LEU A 45 2.52 -1.45 6.57
CA LEU A 45 2.93 -2.63 5.82
C LEU A 45 4.46 -2.77 5.76
N GLU A 46 5.21 -1.67 5.69
CA GLU A 46 6.67 -1.69 5.77
C GLU A 46 7.16 -2.16 7.16
N GLN A 47 6.44 -1.80 8.24
CA GLN A 47 6.73 -2.35 9.56
C GLN A 47 6.39 -3.84 9.66
N CYS A 48 5.22 -4.25 9.20
CA CYS A 48 4.84 -5.67 9.15
C CYS A 48 5.81 -6.49 8.28
N GLN A 49 6.24 -5.94 7.14
CA GLN A 49 7.28 -6.56 6.30
C GLN A 49 8.55 -6.82 7.09
N LYS A 50 9.08 -5.82 7.78
CA LYS A 50 10.30 -5.95 8.56
C LYS A 50 10.18 -7.08 9.58
N CYS A 51 9.12 -7.10 10.37
CA CYS A 51 8.88 -8.14 11.36
C CYS A 51 8.72 -9.54 10.72
N PHE A 52 8.09 -9.63 9.54
CA PHE A 52 7.94 -10.89 8.82
C PHE A 52 9.25 -11.40 8.26
N GLU A 53 10.05 -10.53 7.62
CA GLU A 53 11.35 -10.88 7.03
C GLU A 53 12.39 -11.25 8.11
N GLU A 54 12.36 -10.60 9.28
CA GLU A 54 13.21 -10.98 10.42
C GLU A 54 12.97 -12.44 10.89
N LYS A 55 11.72 -12.91 10.81
CA LYS A 55 11.35 -14.29 11.14
C LYS A 55 11.51 -15.27 9.96
N ASN A 56 11.70 -14.76 8.75
CA ASN A 56 11.82 -15.53 7.52
C ASN A 56 12.96 -14.97 6.64
N PRO A 57 14.24 -15.19 7.00
CA PRO A 57 15.36 -14.52 6.35
C PRO A 57 15.58 -14.92 4.87
N ASP A 58 14.99 -16.04 4.44
CA ASP A 58 14.97 -16.52 3.05
C ASP A 58 13.86 -15.88 2.18
N VAL A 59 13.05 -14.99 2.77
CA VAL A 59 11.88 -14.38 2.13
C VAL A 59 12.08 -12.89 1.91
N LYS A 60 11.53 -12.37 0.79
CA LYS A 60 11.46 -10.94 0.49
C LYS A 60 10.05 -10.53 0.07
N ILE A 61 9.49 -9.54 0.74
CA ILE A 61 8.24 -8.90 0.34
C ILE A 61 8.58 -7.64 -0.46
N LYS A 62 8.04 -7.52 -1.66
CA LYS A 62 8.21 -6.33 -2.50
C LYS A 62 6.87 -5.60 -2.59
N PHE A 63 6.87 -4.28 -2.40
CA PHE A 63 5.66 -3.49 -2.49
C PHE A 63 5.63 -2.60 -3.72
N ASN A 64 4.42 -2.48 -4.30
CA ASN A 64 4.03 -1.46 -5.25
C ASN A 64 2.90 -0.65 -4.60
N PHE A 65 3.19 0.58 -4.15
CA PHE A 65 2.22 1.44 -3.49
C PHE A 65 1.61 2.46 -4.44
N GLY A 66 0.28 2.66 -4.35
CA GLY A 66 -0.42 3.62 -5.18
C GLY A 66 -1.88 3.83 -4.79
N GLY A 67 -2.62 4.58 -5.59
CA GLY A 67 -4.07 4.63 -5.53
C GLY A 67 -4.66 3.28 -5.92
N SER A 68 -5.59 2.74 -5.12
CA SER A 68 -6.09 1.37 -5.30
C SER A 68 -6.66 1.10 -6.69
N GLY A 69 -7.37 2.06 -7.30
CA GLY A 69 -7.92 1.90 -8.63
C GLY A 69 -6.86 1.91 -9.73
N MET A 70 -5.75 2.63 -9.55
CA MET A 70 -4.61 2.55 -10.47
C MET A 70 -3.97 1.16 -10.39
N LEU A 71 -3.76 0.64 -9.19
CA LEU A 71 -3.22 -0.70 -8.96
C LEU A 71 -4.14 -1.79 -9.53
N LEU A 72 -5.46 -1.64 -9.34
CA LEU A 72 -6.48 -2.50 -9.93
C LEU A 72 -6.36 -2.54 -11.46
N ASN A 73 -6.20 -1.38 -12.11
CA ASN A 73 -6.04 -1.31 -13.55
C ASN A 73 -4.75 -2.01 -14.03
N GLN A 74 -3.65 -1.89 -13.28
CA GLN A 74 -2.41 -2.62 -13.55
C GLN A 74 -2.63 -4.14 -13.49
N ILE A 75 -3.35 -4.62 -12.48
CA ILE A 75 -3.70 -6.05 -12.33
C ILE A 75 -4.56 -6.52 -13.50
N LYS A 76 -5.60 -5.78 -13.89
CA LYS A 76 -6.44 -6.09 -15.05
C LYS A 76 -5.64 -6.10 -16.35
N SER A 77 -4.60 -5.30 -16.44
CA SER A 77 -3.67 -5.27 -17.59
C SER A 77 -2.61 -6.39 -17.55
N GLY A 78 -2.67 -7.31 -16.58
CA GLY A 78 -1.79 -8.47 -16.52
C GLY A 78 -0.48 -8.23 -15.75
N ALA A 79 -0.40 -7.21 -14.89
CA ALA A 79 0.77 -7.04 -14.04
C ALA A 79 1.00 -8.28 -13.15
N PRO A 80 2.25 -8.77 -13.02
CA PRO A 80 2.57 -10.00 -12.28
C PRO A 80 2.57 -9.77 -10.77
N ILE A 81 1.37 -9.56 -10.21
CA ILE A 81 1.13 -9.29 -8.80
C ILE A 81 0.70 -10.58 -8.09
N ASP A 82 1.19 -10.81 -6.89
CA ASP A 82 0.83 -11.96 -6.08
C ASP A 82 -0.29 -11.67 -5.09
N LEU A 83 -0.31 -10.44 -4.54
CA LEU A 83 -1.25 -10.01 -3.51
C LEU A 83 -1.72 -8.58 -3.77
N PHE A 84 -3.03 -8.34 -3.67
CA PHE A 84 -3.63 -7.02 -3.77
C PHE A 84 -4.28 -6.59 -2.46
N ILE A 85 -4.01 -5.37 -2.01
CA ILE A 85 -4.61 -4.76 -0.81
C ILE A 85 -5.19 -3.40 -1.18
N SER A 86 -6.52 -3.33 -1.26
CA SER A 86 -7.24 -2.09 -1.58
C SER A 86 -7.73 -1.39 -0.32
N ALA A 87 -7.80 -0.06 -0.36
CA ALA A 87 -8.46 0.76 0.65
C ALA A 87 -10.01 0.78 0.51
N ASP A 88 -10.55 0.01 -0.43
CA ASP A 88 -11.99 -0.20 -0.58
C ASP A 88 -12.23 -1.64 -1.06
N ILE A 89 -12.82 -2.46 -0.21
CA ILE A 89 -13.09 -3.87 -0.51
C ILE A 89 -13.99 -4.04 -1.76
N ARG A 90 -14.80 -3.03 -2.10
CA ARG A 90 -15.65 -3.02 -3.31
C ARG A 90 -14.84 -3.02 -4.62
N ASP A 91 -13.54 -2.71 -4.57
CA ASP A 91 -12.69 -2.77 -5.76
C ASP A 91 -12.51 -4.21 -6.28
N PHE A 92 -12.65 -5.21 -5.41
CA PHE A 92 -12.55 -6.62 -5.80
C PHE A 92 -13.74 -7.08 -6.66
N GLU A 93 -14.91 -6.45 -6.55
CA GLU A 93 -16.06 -6.72 -7.42
C GLU A 93 -15.78 -6.27 -8.87
N LYS A 94 -14.91 -5.26 -9.03
CA LYS A 94 -14.55 -4.70 -10.34
C LYS A 94 -13.41 -5.44 -11.02
N ILE A 95 -12.62 -6.21 -10.28
CA ILE A 95 -11.42 -6.86 -10.80
C ILE A 95 -11.77 -7.97 -11.78
N ASP A 96 -12.79 -8.75 -11.46
CA ASP A 96 -13.31 -9.85 -12.29
C ASP A 96 -14.44 -9.40 -13.24
N ALA A 97 -14.87 -8.13 -13.18
CA ALA A 97 -15.89 -7.61 -14.06
C ALA A 97 -15.35 -7.49 -15.50
N PRO A 98 -16.11 -7.93 -16.50
CA PRO A 98 -15.72 -7.78 -17.91
C PRO A 98 -15.55 -6.29 -18.23
N ASP A 99 -14.51 -5.96 -19.00
CA ASP A 99 -14.33 -4.61 -19.53
C ASP A 99 -15.46 -4.34 -20.54
N THR A 100 -16.37 -3.46 -20.16
CA THR A 100 -17.51 -3.06 -21.00
C THR A 100 -17.08 -2.40 -22.35
N ALA A 101 -15.79 -2.08 -22.49
CA ALA A 101 -15.22 -1.50 -23.70
C ALA A 101 -14.71 -2.55 -24.73
N SER A 102 -14.64 -3.84 -24.38
CA SER A 102 -14.12 -4.89 -25.28
C SER A 102 -15.10 -6.08 -25.36
N ALA A 103 -16.24 -5.85 -26.00
CA ALA A 103 -17.30 -6.86 -26.20
C ALA A 103 -16.98 -7.94 -27.24
N THR A 104 -15.71 -8.19 -27.59
CA THR A 104 -15.34 -9.09 -28.71
C THR A 104 -14.39 -10.23 -28.40
N SER A 105 -14.05 -10.51 -27.12
CA SER A 105 -13.24 -11.70 -26.84
C SER A 105 -13.97 -12.66 -25.92
N GLU A 106 -14.41 -13.81 -26.47
CA GLU A 106 -14.77 -15.03 -25.77
C GLU A 106 -13.53 -15.63 -25.04
N LYS A 107 -12.93 -14.91 -24.10
CA LYS A 107 -12.03 -15.56 -23.15
C LYS A 107 -12.89 -16.04 -21.97
N PRO A 108 -12.82 -17.33 -21.59
CA PRO A 108 -13.37 -17.77 -20.32
C PRO A 108 -12.75 -16.87 -19.25
N SER A 109 -13.57 -16.17 -18.48
CA SER A 109 -13.11 -15.26 -17.45
C SER A 109 -12.45 -16.09 -16.34
N THR A 110 -11.15 -16.35 -16.48
CA THR A 110 -10.38 -16.92 -15.38
C THR A 110 -10.41 -15.89 -14.26
N LYS A 111 -10.99 -16.25 -13.12
CA LYS A 111 -11.03 -15.36 -11.94
C LYS A 111 -9.61 -14.89 -11.62
N ILE A 112 -9.42 -13.59 -11.54
CA ILE A 112 -8.15 -12.97 -11.22
C ILE A 112 -7.87 -13.11 -9.71
N ILE A 113 -8.92 -13.04 -8.90
CA ILE A 113 -8.83 -13.22 -7.43
C ILE A 113 -9.12 -14.68 -7.08
N ALA A 114 -8.27 -15.24 -6.23
CA ALA A 114 -8.40 -16.62 -5.77
C ALA A 114 -9.67 -16.83 -4.93
N GLU A 115 -10.15 -18.05 -4.90
CA GLU A 115 -11.31 -18.43 -4.10
C GLU A 115 -11.09 -18.15 -2.59
N GLY A 116 -12.16 -17.75 -1.90
CA GLY A 116 -12.11 -17.36 -0.49
C GLY A 116 -11.65 -15.91 -0.25
N TYR A 117 -11.46 -15.12 -1.31
CA TYR A 117 -11.14 -13.72 -1.25
C TYR A 117 -12.18 -12.84 -1.96
N PRO A 118 -12.27 -11.50 -1.66
CA PRO A 118 -11.43 -10.77 -0.68
C PRO A 118 -11.78 -11.07 0.78
N LYS A 119 -10.82 -10.82 1.69
CA LYS A 119 -11.06 -10.79 3.12
C LYS A 119 -10.96 -9.36 3.66
N PRO A 120 -11.82 -8.93 4.60
CA PRO A 120 -11.65 -7.66 5.30
C PRO A 120 -10.31 -7.65 6.05
N PHE A 121 -9.57 -6.54 5.95
CA PHE A 121 -8.23 -6.40 6.54
C PHE A 121 -8.17 -5.34 7.64
N ALA A 122 -8.67 -4.14 7.36
CA ALA A 122 -8.69 -3.01 8.28
C ALA A 122 -9.85 -2.09 7.97
N GLY A 123 -10.16 -1.16 8.88
CA GLY A 123 -11.07 -0.05 8.66
C GLY A 123 -10.37 1.29 8.88
N ASN A 124 -11.04 2.39 8.52
CA ASN A 124 -10.56 3.74 8.71
C ASN A 124 -11.73 4.73 8.86
N GLU A 125 -11.40 5.99 9.07
CA GLU A 125 -12.35 7.09 9.09
C GLU A 125 -11.91 8.17 8.10
N LEU A 126 -12.87 8.82 7.47
CA LEU A 126 -12.62 9.95 6.59
C LEU A 126 -12.60 11.24 7.42
N VAL A 127 -11.57 12.07 7.24
CA VAL A 127 -11.42 13.34 7.93
C VAL A 127 -11.12 14.45 6.92
N PHE A 128 -11.50 15.69 7.28
CA PHE A 128 -11.06 16.88 6.58
C PHE A 128 -9.91 17.53 7.33
N ILE A 129 -8.85 17.85 6.60
CA ILE A 129 -7.67 18.50 7.14
C ILE A 129 -7.44 19.84 6.45
N VAL A 130 -6.79 20.75 7.19
CA VAL A 130 -6.38 22.07 6.69
C VAL A 130 -4.90 22.29 7.01
N PRO A 131 -4.21 23.22 6.32
CA PRO A 131 -2.88 23.65 6.71
C PRO A 131 -2.84 24.12 8.17
N LYS A 132 -1.75 23.89 8.86
CA LYS A 132 -1.58 24.27 10.30
C LYS A 132 -1.97 25.70 10.58
N ASN A 133 -1.52 26.62 9.74
CA ASN A 133 -1.66 28.06 9.93
C ASN A 133 -2.94 28.62 9.27
N SER A 134 -3.89 27.77 8.88
CA SER A 134 -5.16 28.21 8.33
C SER A 134 -5.98 28.91 9.42
N GLU A 135 -6.24 30.21 9.24
CA GLU A 135 -7.08 31.00 10.14
C GLU A 135 -8.55 30.64 10.01
N ALA A 136 -8.98 30.34 8.79
CA ALA A 136 -10.36 29.97 8.47
C ALA A 136 -10.45 28.45 8.24
N GLY A 137 -10.59 27.68 9.34
CA GLY A 137 -10.85 26.26 9.22
C GLY A 137 -12.33 25.94 9.41
N PRO A 138 -12.93 25.13 8.52
CA PRO A 138 -14.27 24.62 8.75
C PRO A 138 -14.28 23.79 10.04
N LEU A 139 -15.38 23.85 10.78
CA LEU A 139 -15.60 23.06 11.98
C LEU A 139 -16.49 21.85 11.71
N ALA A 140 -17.26 21.91 10.60
CA ALA A 140 -18.18 20.88 10.16
C ALA A 140 -18.22 20.80 8.63
N PHE A 141 -18.89 19.77 8.11
CA PHE A 141 -19.02 19.55 6.67
C PHE A 141 -19.76 20.69 5.96
N GLU A 142 -20.73 21.30 6.63
CA GLU A 142 -21.51 22.44 6.15
C GLU A 142 -20.66 23.66 5.84
N ASP A 143 -19.61 23.86 6.60
CA ASP A 143 -18.69 25.01 6.47
C ASP A 143 -17.84 24.96 5.19
N LEU A 144 -17.79 23.82 4.50
CA LEU A 144 -17.05 23.67 3.23
C LEU A 144 -17.58 24.59 2.13
N ARG A 145 -18.81 25.13 2.30
CA ARG A 145 -19.39 26.13 1.40
C ARG A 145 -18.78 27.53 1.56
N MET A 146 -18.06 27.78 2.65
CA MET A 146 -17.48 29.09 2.93
C MET A 146 -16.67 29.61 1.75
N ASP A 147 -16.80 30.89 1.45
CA ASP A 147 -16.03 31.53 0.38
C ASP A 147 -14.52 31.58 0.65
N ALA A 148 -14.11 31.44 1.89
CA ALA A 148 -12.73 31.36 2.29
C ALA A 148 -12.04 30.09 1.76
N LEU A 149 -12.77 29.01 1.53
CA LEU A 149 -12.26 27.77 0.94
C LEU A 149 -12.43 27.81 -0.58
N LYS A 150 -11.36 28.00 -1.32
CA LYS A 150 -11.34 28.05 -2.80
C LYS A 150 -10.95 26.74 -3.45
N LYS A 151 -10.02 26.01 -2.83
CA LYS A 151 -9.46 24.75 -3.35
C LYS A 151 -9.51 23.66 -2.29
N ILE A 152 -10.18 22.57 -2.61
CA ILE A 152 -10.33 21.40 -1.73
C ILE A 152 -9.75 20.20 -2.46
N ALA A 153 -8.68 19.60 -1.93
CA ALA A 153 -8.08 18.42 -2.51
C ALA A 153 -8.85 17.16 -2.12
N ILE A 154 -9.13 16.31 -3.10
CA ILE A 154 -9.63 14.95 -2.91
C ILE A 154 -8.87 13.99 -3.82
N GLY A 155 -8.76 12.72 -3.45
CA GLY A 155 -8.39 11.70 -4.40
C GLY A 155 -9.37 11.66 -5.57
N ASN A 156 -8.90 11.35 -6.78
CA ASN A 156 -9.82 11.19 -7.92
C ASN A 156 -10.84 10.07 -7.61
N PRO A 157 -12.14 10.35 -7.54
CA PRO A 157 -13.14 9.34 -7.14
C PRO A 157 -13.19 8.10 -8.03
N LYS A 158 -12.70 8.20 -9.27
CA LYS A 158 -12.64 7.05 -10.21
C LYS A 158 -11.56 6.04 -9.83
N THR A 159 -10.46 6.50 -9.22
CA THR A 159 -9.26 5.68 -9.01
C THR A 159 -8.75 5.66 -7.56
N VAL A 160 -9.26 6.53 -6.70
CA VAL A 160 -8.79 6.67 -5.31
C VAL A 160 -9.94 6.44 -4.33
N PRO A 161 -9.90 5.39 -3.50
CA PRO A 161 -10.96 5.09 -2.53
C PRO A 161 -11.30 6.27 -1.61
N ALA A 162 -10.32 6.96 -1.00
CA ALA A 162 -10.57 8.12 -0.17
C ALA A 162 -11.37 9.22 -0.90
N GLY A 163 -11.07 9.43 -2.17
CA GLY A 163 -11.82 10.37 -3.02
C GLY A 163 -13.23 9.89 -3.32
N ARG A 164 -13.43 8.58 -3.46
CA ARG A 164 -14.77 7.97 -3.64
C ARG A 164 -15.64 8.19 -2.41
N TYR A 165 -15.10 7.96 -1.21
CA TYR A 165 -15.81 8.23 0.04
C TYR A 165 -16.09 9.73 0.22
N ALA A 166 -15.16 10.61 -0.15
CA ALA A 166 -15.39 12.06 -0.13
C ALA A 166 -16.51 12.47 -1.10
N ASP A 167 -16.53 11.90 -2.32
CA ASP A 167 -17.58 12.14 -3.31
C ASP A 167 -18.94 11.61 -2.85
N GLU A 168 -18.97 10.45 -2.18
CA GLU A 168 -20.18 9.91 -1.55
C GLU A 168 -20.71 10.89 -0.48
N ALA A 169 -19.84 11.43 0.37
CA ALA A 169 -20.21 12.40 1.39
C ALA A 169 -20.74 13.71 0.78
N ILE A 170 -20.09 14.22 -0.26
CA ILE A 170 -20.55 15.42 -0.99
C ILE A 170 -21.95 15.21 -1.55
N ARG A 171 -22.21 14.06 -2.18
CA ARG A 171 -23.53 13.73 -2.73
C ARG A 171 -24.59 13.54 -1.64
N SER A 172 -24.27 12.78 -0.60
CA SER A 172 -25.16 12.53 0.54
C SER A 172 -25.62 13.83 1.20
N GLY A 173 -24.69 14.77 1.40
CA GLY A 173 -24.98 16.09 1.96
C GLY A 173 -25.62 17.08 0.97
N ARG A 174 -25.76 16.72 -0.32
CA ARG A 174 -26.24 17.61 -1.39
C ARG A 174 -25.38 18.87 -1.58
N TYR A 175 -24.05 18.68 -1.51
CA TYR A 175 -23.05 19.75 -1.65
C TYR A 175 -22.42 19.79 -3.06
N GLU A 176 -23.21 19.59 -4.11
CA GLU A 176 -22.70 19.52 -5.50
C GLU A 176 -21.89 20.75 -5.92
N ALA A 177 -22.22 21.94 -5.40
CA ALA A 177 -21.46 23.17 -5.66
C ALA A 177 -19.99 23.08 -5.22
N LEU A 178 -19.62 22.18 -4.29
CA LEU A 178 -18.22 21.96 -3.93
C LEU A 178 -17.39 21.42 -5.07
N ARG A 179 -18.02 20.81 -6.10
CA ARG A 179 -17.28 20.23 -7.25
C ARG A 179 -16.45 21.24 -8.00
N GLU A 180 -16.85 22.51 -8.01
CA GLU A 180 -16.08 23.59 -8.64
C GLU A 180 -14.80 23.95 -7.88
N LYS A 181 -14.72 23.56 -6.60
CA LYS A 181 -13.57 23.80 -5.73
C LYS A 181 -12.60 22.59 -5.70
N LEU A 182 -12.98 21.44 -6.30
CA LEU A 182 -12.23 20.20 -6.12
C LEU A 182 -10.95 20.17 -6.94
N VAL A 183 -9.85 19.83 -6.30
CA VAL A 183 -8.57 19.49 -6.90
C VAL A 183 -8.39 17.97 -6.79
N LEU A 184 -8.35 17.29 -7.95
CA LEU A 184 -8.27 15.83 -8.01
C LEU A 184 -6.83 15.35 -7.94
N CYS A 185 -6.56 14.46 -6.99
CA CYS A 185 -5.24 13.87 -6.74
C CYS A 185 -5.20 12.39 -7.15
N GLU A 186 -4.02 11.90 -7.51
CA GLU A 186 -3.78 10.52 -7.94
C GLU A 186 -3.85 9.50 -6.80
N ASN A 187 -3.64 9.94 -5.57
CA ASN A 187 -3.75 9.13 -4.36
C ASN A 187 -3.95 10.02 -3.12
N VAL A 188 -4.25 9.40 -1.97
CA VAL A 188 -4.55 10.14 -0.74
C VAL A 188 -3.33 10.83 -0.14
N ARG A 189 -2.12 10.34 -0.37
CA ARG A 189 -0.89 11.00 0.13
C ARG A 189 -0.61 12.30 -0.63
N GLN A 190 -0.91 12.35 -1.91
CA GLN A 190 -0.84 13.61 -2.67
C GLN A 190 -1.82 14.66 -2.14
N VAL A 191 -3.02 14.24 -1.68
CA VAL A 191 -3.94 15.15 -1.00
C VAL A 191 -3.29 15.74 0.26
N LEU A 192 -2.71 14.88 1.11
CA LEU A 192 -1.98 15.30 2.31
C LEU A 192 -0.85 16.26 1.99
N ASP A 193 -0.02 15.94 0.99
CA ASP A 193 1.12 16.76 0.57
C ASP A 193 0.68 18.16 0.10
N TYR A 194 -0.42 18.26 -0.65
CA TYR A 194 -0.94 19.55 -1.11
C TYR A 194 -1.43 20.41 0.06
N VAL A 195 -2.06 19.79 1.06
CA VAL A 195 -2.48 20.50 2.28
C VAL A 195 -1.27 20.96 3.08
N ILE A 196 -0.26 20.11 3.30
CA ILE A 196 0.97 20.45 4.02
C ILE A 196 1.66 21.66 3.38
N ARG A 197 1.73 21.69 2.04
CA ARG A 197 2.38 22.76 1.28
C ARG A 197 1.54 24.02 1.16
N GLY A 198 0.28 24.00 1.60
CA GLY A 198 -0.64 25.14 1.44
C GLY A 198 -1.03 25.41 -0.03
N GLU A 199 -0.95 24.41 -0.90
CA GLU A 199 -1.37 24.50 -2.31
C GLU A 199 -2.89 24.49 -2.47
N VAL A 200 -3.58 24.01 -1.41
CA VAL A 200 -5.03 23.96 -1.25
C VAL A 200 -5.43 24.41 0.16
N ASP A 201 -6.67 24.84 0.30
CA ASP A 201 -7.21 25.33 1.59
C ASP A 201 -7.56 24.19 2.55
N GLY A 202 -7.71 22.97 2.03
CA GLY A 202 -7.95 21.76 2.80
C GLY A 202 -8.15 20.55 1.91
N GLY A 203 -8.37 19.39 2.52
CA GLY A 203 -8.56 18.16 1.76
C GLY A 203 -9.08 16.99 2.59
N PHE A 204 -9.63 16.00 1.91
CA PHE A 204 -10.13 14.77 2.52
C PHE A 204 -9.07 13.68 2.48
N VAL A 205 -8.73 13.18 3.65
CA VAL A 205 -7.77 12.08 3.85
C VAL A 205 -8.35 11.07 4.85
N TYR A 206 -7.68 9.94 5.02
CA TYR A 206 -8.00 9.07 6.14
C TYR A 206 -7.44 9.63 7.45
N ARG A 207 -8.09 9.30 8.58
CA ARG A 207 -7.59 9.68 9.91
C ARG A 207 -6.15 9.21 10.12
N THR A 208 -5.82 8.01 9.66
CA THR A 208 -4.47 7.47 9.76
C THR A 208 -3.44 8.28 8.98
N ASP A 209 -3.80 8.87 7.82
CA ASP A 209 -2.91 9.77 7.09
C ASP A 209 -2.68 11.08 7.86
N ALA A 210 -3.75 11.63 8.46
CA ALA A 210 -3.65 12.83 9.27
C ALA A 210 -2.80 12.61 10.54
N THR A 211 -2.91 11.45 11.18
CA THR A 211 -2.12 11.08 12.38
C THR A 211 -0.65 10.87 12.04
N GLN A 212 -0.34 10.39 10.83
CA GLN A 212 1.04 10.14 10.38
C GLN A 212 1.74 11.37 9.80
N ALA A 213 1.02 12.48 9.58
CA ALA A 213 1.67 13.76 9.25
C ALA A 213 2.58 14.19 10.40
N ALA A 214 3.69 14.85 10.07
CA ALA A 214 4.57 15.36 11.11
C ALA A 214 3.83 16.32 12.03
N ALA A 215 4.15 16.25 13.33
CA ALA A 215 3.47 17.04 14.33
C ALA A 215 3.49 18.52 13.97
N GLY A 216 2.31 19.06 13.71
CA GLY A 216 2.14 20.47 13.43
C GLY A 216 2.26 20.91 11.99
N GLU A 217 2.23 20.01 11.01
CA GLU A 217 2.14 20.38 9.59
C GLU A 217 0.70 20.64 9.15
N ILE A 218 -0.24 19.92 9.75
CA ILE A 218 -1.67 20.05 9.46
C ILE A 218 -2.48 20.14 10.76
N ARG A 219 -3.75 20.52 10.61
CA ARG A 219 -4.78 20.41 11.64
C ARG A 219 -5.96 19.60 11.07
N GLN A 220 -6.41 18.58 11.78
CA GLN A 220 -7.68 17.94 11.49
C GLN A 220 -8.80 18.91 11.89
N ALA A 221 -9.61 19.29 10.92
CA ALA A 221 -10.71 20.23 11.13
C ALA A 221 -11.94 19.49 11.71
N PHE A 222 -12.37 18.42 11.03
CA PHE A 222 -13.48 17.58 11.49
C PHE A 222 -13.38 16.15 10.93
N ALA A 223 -14.12 15.22 11.54
CA ALA A 223 -14.38 13.90 10.98
C ALA A 223 -15.68 13.93 10.16
N VAL A 224 -15.68 13.26 9.01
CA VAL A 224 -16.89 13.10 8.20
C VAL A 224 -17.81 12.08 8.88
N SER A 225 -19.10 12.40 8.98
CA SER A 225 -20.06 11.45 9.56
C SER A 225 -20.08 10.14 8.77
N PRO A 226 -20.00 8.98 9.45
CA PRO A 226 -20.00 7.67 8.79
C PRO A 226 -21.31 7.38 8.04
N GLU A 227 -22.37 8.13 8.28
CA GLU A 227 -23.66 8.04 7.57
C GLU A 227 -23.60 8.69 6.17
N MET A 228 -22.60 9.53 5.91
CA MET A 228 -22.45 10.24 4.65
C MET A 228 -21.75 9.44 3.56
N HIS A 229 -21.14 8.33 3.88
CA HIS A 229 -20.44 7.46 2.95
C HIS A 229 -20.53 5.98 3.37
N ALA A 230 -20.22 5.07 2.45
CA ALA A 230 -20.13 3.65 2.78
C ALA A 230 -19.03 3.38 3.83
N PRO A 231 -19.15 2.33 4.64
CA PRO A 231 -18.10 1.93 5.58
C PRO A 231 -16.74 1.78 4.87
N ILE A 232 -15.69 2.36 5.46
CA ILE A 232 -14.33 2.25 4.93
C ILE A 232 -13.74 0.91 5.38
N VAL A 233 -13.69 -0.04 4.46
CA VAL A 233 -13.16 -1.38 4.70
C VAL A 233 -12.07 -1.69 3.69
N TYR A 234 -10.85 -1.88 4.17
CA TYR A 234 -9.74 -2.37 3.37
C TYR A 234 -9.92 -3.85 3.09
N GLY A 235 -9.71 -4.24 1.84
CA GLY A 235 -9.76 -5.64 1.42
C GLY A 235 -8.38 -6.17 1.08
N VAL A 236 -8.13 -7.44 1.40
CA VAL A 236 -6.94 -8.18 0.96
C VAL A 236 -7.37 -9.35 0.09
N GLY A 237 -6.67 -9.57 -1.03
CA GLY A 237 -6.97 -10.67 -1.94
C GLY A 237 -5.72 -11.21 -2.64
N ARG A 238 -5.51 -12.54 -2.52
CA ARG A 238 -4.49 -13.25 -3.28
C ARG A 238 -4.93 -13.37 -4.74
N LEU A 239 -3.99 -13.18 -5.66
CA LEU A 239 -4.26 -13.41 -7.08
C LEU A 239 -4.16 -14.91 -7.40
N THR A 240 -4.99 -15.36 -8.34
CA THR A 240 -4.98 -16.76 -8.79
C THR A 240 -3.64 -17.14 -9.44
N ALA A 241 -3.01 -16.19 -10.15
CA ALA A 241 -1.73 -16.36 -10.83
C ALA A 241 -0.51 -16.08 -9.94
N ALA A 242 -0.67 -16.02 -8.60
CA ALA A 242 0.43 -15.78 -7.69
C ALA A 242 1.55 -16.82 -7.85
N ASN A 243 2.81 -16.36 -7.99
CA ASN A 243 3.96 -17.24 -8.21
C ASN A 243 4.26 -18.15 -7.01
N ASN A 244 4.00 -17.65 -5.79
CA ASN A 244 4.22 -18.41 -4.56
C ASN A 244 2.99 -18.29 -3.65
N PRO A 245 1.90 -19.01 -3.95
CA PRO A 245 0.65 -18.89 -3.22
C PRO A 245 0.78 -19.25 -1.72
N GLU A 246 1.60 -20.22 -1.36
CA GLU A 246 1.83 -20.60 0.04
C GLU A 246 2.51 -19.46 0.83
N LEU A 247 3.48 -18.79 0.24
CA LEU A 247 4.13 -17.64 0.87
C LEU A 247 3.17 -16.46 1.02
N VAL A 248 2.30 -16.23 0.01
CA VAL A 248 1.25 -15.21 0.10
C VAL A 248 0.31 -15.50 1.27
N GLU A 249 -0.18 -16.75 1.41
CA GLU A 249 -1.07 -17.13 2.52
C GLU A 249 -0.37 -16.96 3.89
N ARG A 250 0.91 -17.33 3.99
CA ARG A 250 1.71 -17.12 5.22
C ARG A 250 1.81 -15.64 5.56
N PHE A 251 2.05 -14.77 4.57
CA PHE A 251 2.12 -13.33 4.80
C PHE A 251 0.75 -12.74 5.18
N ILE A 252 -0.34 -13.16 4.53
CA ILE A 252 -1.71 -12.77 4.90
C ILE A 252 -2.02 -13.19 6.34
N ALA A 253 -1.70 -14.42 6.71
CA ALA A 253 -1.90 -14.93 8.08
C ALA A 253 -1.09 -14.12 9.10
N PHE A 254 0.16 -13.75 8.77
CA PHE A 254 0.99 -12.91 9.62
C PHE A 254 0.40 -11.49 9.77
N MET A 255 -0.07 -10.89 8.69
CA MET A 255 -0.74 -9.57 8.73
C MET A 255 -2.02 -9.59 9.57
N ALA A 256 -2.73 -10.71 9.63
CA ALA A 256 -3.89 -10.90 10.50
C ALA A 256 -3.51 -11.27 11.95
N GLY A 257 -2.25 -11.58 12.20
CA GLY A 257 -1.73 -11.98 13.51
C GLY A 257 -1.57 -10.82 14.50
N PRO A 258 -1.29 -11.13 15.77
CA PRO A 258 -1.29 -10.13 16.86
C PRO A 258 -0.31 -8.99 16.63
N GLU A 259 0.87 -9.27 16.13
CA GLU A 259 1.95 -8.31 15.93
C GLU A 259 1.58 -7.22 14.91
N CYS A 260 1.07 -7.61 13.72
CA CYS A 260 0.62 -6.62 12.74
C CYS A 260 -0.68 -5.92 13.17
N ARG A 261 -1.55 -6.58 13.92
CA ARG A 261 -2.75 -5.96 14.50
C ARG A 261 -2.38 -4.87 15.49
N GLU A 262 -1.33 -5.06 16.30
CA GLU A 262 -0.80 -4.04 17.21
C GLU A 262 -0.25 -2.84 16.42
N ILE A 263 0.55 -3.09 15.36
CA ILE A 263 1.07 -2.04 14.47
C ILE A 263 -0.07 -1.24 13.83
N LEU A 264 -1.09 -1.91 13.30
CA LEU A 264 -2.28 -1.27 12.71
C LEU A 264 -3.03 -0.43 13.72
N THR A 265 -3.27 -0.96 14.93
CA THR A 265 -3.98 -0.26 16.00
C THR A 265 -3.21 0.97 16.47
N ALA A 266 -1.90 0.85 16.66
CA ALA A 266 -1.03 1.97 17.03
C ALA A 266 -1.02 3.09 15.99
N ALA A 267 -1.18 2.73 14.71
CA ALA A 267 -1.30 3.68 13.60
C ALA A 267 -2.72 4.27 13.44
N GLY A 268 -3.68 3.85 14.27
CA GLY A 268 -5.06 4.36 14.26
C GLY A 268 -6.02 3.66 13.30
N PHE A 269 -5.64 2.52 12.71
CA PHE A 269 -6.56 1.71 11.92
C PHE A 269 -7.59 1.01 12.80
N LEU A 270 -8.81 0.88 12.29
CA LEU A 270 -9.85 0.06 12.89
C LEU A 270 -9.66 -1.38 12.46
N LEU A 271 -9.76 -2.32 13.39
CA LEU A 271 -9.63 -3.74 13.06
C LEU A 271 -11.01 -4.36 12.81
N PRO A 272 -11.14 -5.29 11.84
CA PRO A 272 -12.37 -6.06 11.66
C PRO A 272 -12.73 -6.79 12.95
N LYS A 273 -14.02 -6.86 13.26
CA LYS A 273 -14.52 -7.73 14.34
C LYS A 273 -14.21 -9.17 13.94
N GLN A 274 -13.66 -9.90 14.88
CA GLN A 274 -13.42 -11.35 14.74
C GLN A 274 -14.74 -12.09 14.72
#